data_1bf0c8fb99ec414e8b03f04744c54f01
#
_entry.id   1bf0c8fb99ec414e8b03f04744c54f01
#
_cell.length_a   1.000
_cell.length_b   1.000
_cell.length_c   1.000
_cell.angle_alpha   90.00
_cell.angle_beta   90.00
_cell.angle_gamma   90.00
#
_symmetry.space_group_name_H-M   'P 1'
#
loop_
_entity.id
_entity.type
_entity.pdbx_description
1 polymer ?
#
loop_
_entity_poly.entity_id
_entity_poly.type
_entity_poly.pdbx_seq_one_letter_code
_entity_poly.pdbx_strand_id
1 'polypeptide(L)'
;MSRGKAINVKIATTKVIKALETKLAQLQKDKANQKVNEEKFSKAQEKYNKEIAKLALEKIAKAEDLSAHTRYNGQISVSFNLPAGTITLPDEPKKDFESFNEWQYKEMVDEIENAIRILKMTDEETVSTSTYNAIARYL
;
A
#
# COMPACT_ATOMS: atom_id res chain seq x y z
N MET A 1 -27.38 -33.31 -28.73
CA MET A 1 -26.95 -32.87 -27.41
C MET A 1 -26.47 -31.43 -27.50
N SER A 2 -27.17 -30.54 -26.87
CA SER A 2 -26.69 -29.19 -26.84
C SER A 2 -25.52 -29.09 -25.85
N ARG A 3 -24.35 -28.87 -26.34
CA ARG A 3 -23.29 -28.31 -25.53
C ARG A 3 -23.85 -27.04 -24.95
N GLY A 4 -23.53 -26.77 -23.64
CA GLY A 4 -23.89 -25.51 -23.07
C GLY A 4 -23.54 -24.39 -24.05
N LYS A 5 -24.54 -23.65 -24.50
CA LYS A 5 -24.32 -22.54 -25.40
C LYS A 5 -23.38 -21.58 -24.75
N ALA A 6 -22.23 -21.35 -25.37
CA ALA A 6 -21.36 -20.25 -24.96
C ALA A 6 -22.22 -18.98 -24.99
N ILE A 7 -22.36 -18.34 -23.83
CA ILE A 7 -23.07 -17.09 -23.75
C ILE A 7 -22.18 -16.03 -24.40
N ASN A 8 -22.52 -15.66 -25.63
CA ASN A 8 -21.87 -14.55 -26.30
C ASN A 8 -22.50 -13.26 -25.79
N VAL A 9 -21.92 -12.73 -24.74
CA VAL A 9 -22.30 -11.41 -24.25
C VAL A 9 -21.51 -10.38 -25.06
N LYS A 10 -22.20 -9.60 -25.89
CA LYS A 10 -21.60 -8.47 -26.58
C LYS A 10 -21.64 -7.25 -25.66
N ILE A 11 -20.49 -6.79 -25.24
CA ILE A 11 -20.35 -5.61 -24.40
C ILE A 11 -19.86 -4.45 -25.28
N ALA A 12 -20.55 -3.33 -25.21
CA ALA A 12 -20.14 -2.15 -25.94
C ALA A 12 -18.73 -1.70 -25.54
N THR A 13 -17.89 -1.41 -26.52
CA THR A 13 -16.52 -0.94 -26.33
C THR A 13 -16.48 0.30 -25.43
N THR A 14 -17.42 1.22 -25.61
CA THR A 14 -17.53 2.43 -24.78
C THR A 14 -17.78 2.13 -23.31
N LYS A 15 -18.55 1.09 -23.01
CA LYS A 15 -18.79 0.66 -21.62
C LYS A 15 -17.53 0.07 -20.97
N VAL A 16 -16.77 -0.70 -21.73
CA VAL A 16 -15.52 -1.29 -21.25
C VAL A 16 -14.48 -0.19 -20.98
N ILE A 17 -14.34 0.77 -21.90
CA ILE A 17 -13.45 1.92 -21.71
C ILE A 17 -13.84 2.69 -20.45
N LYS A 18 -15.12 2.98 -20.27
CA LYS A 18 -15.61 3.70 -19.10
C LYS A 18 -15.34 2.94 -17.79
N ALA A 19 -15.53 1.62 -17.79
CA ALA A 19 -15.24 0.78 -16.63
C ALA A 19 -13.75 0.79 -16.30
N LEU A 20 -12.87 0.74 -17.29
CA LEU A 20 -11.42 0.83 -17.10
C LEU A 20 -10.99 2.20 -16.57
N GLU A 21 -11.59 3.26 -17.09
CA GLU A 21 -11.34 4.64 -16.60
C GLU A 21 -11.78 4.80 -15.15
N THR A 22 -12.91 4.21 -14.78
CA THR A 22 -13.41 4.19 -13.41
C THR A 22 -12.45 3.44 -12.48
N LYS A 23 -11.96 2.29 -12.94
CA LYS A 23 -10.98 1.50 -12.18
C LYS A 23 -9.67 2.27 -11.99
N LEU A 24 -9.21 2.96 -13.02
CA LEU A 24 -8.01 3.78 -12.94
C LEU A 24 -8.16 4.90 -11.91
N ALA A 25 -9.31 5.60 -11.93
CA ALA A 25 -9.60 6.63 -10.94
C ALA A 25 -9.65 6.07 -9.52
N GLN A 26 -10.23 4.87 -9.34
CA GLN A 26 -10.28 4.20 -8.04
C GLN A 26 -8.89 3.83 -7.54
N LEU A 27 -8.01 3.35 -8.41
CA LEU A 27 -6.63 3.03 -8.06
C LEU A 27 -5.85 4.27 -7.61
N GLN A 28 -6.05 5.40 -8.29
CA GLN A 28 -5.43 6.68 -7.91
C GLN A 28 -5.90 7.15 -6.55
N LYS A 29 -7.19 7.00 -6.27
CA LYS A 29 -7.79 7.34 -4.98
C LYS A 29 -7.26 6.44 -3.86
N ASP A 30 -7.17 5.14 -4.11
CA ASP A 30 -6.63 4.17 -3.16
C ASP A 30 -5.16 4.48 -2.83
N LYS A 31 -4.38 4.86 -3.84
CA LYS A 31 -2.99 5.29 -3.65
C LYS A 31 -2.90 6.50 -2.72
N ALA A 32 -3.73 7.51 -2.94
CA ALA A 32 -3.75 8.70 -2.09
C ALA A 32 -4.14 8.36 -0.65
N ASN A 33 -5.15 7.50 -0.47
CA ASN A 33 -5.59 7.06 0.85
C ASN A 33 -4.50 6.24 1.58
N GLN A 34 -3.79 5.36 0.87
CA GLN A 34 -2.70 4.59 1.45
C GLN A 34 -1.54 5.49 1.88
N LYS A 35 -1.19 6.49 1.10
CA LYS A 35 -0.14 7.46 1.47
C LYS A 35 -0.52 8.24 2.73
N VAL A 36 -1.78 8.67 2.85
CA VAL A 36 -2.28 9.34 4.06
C VAL A 36 -2.18 8.41 5.27
N ASN A 37 -2.56 7.15 5.13
CA ASN A 37 -2.48 6.16 6.20
C ASN A 37 -1.04 5.90 6.63
N GLU A 38 -0.11 5.80 5.69
CA GLU A 38 1.32 5.62 5.97
C GLU A 38 1.90 6.82 6.72
N GLU A 39 1.54 8.04 6.33
CA GLU A 39 1.97 9.26 7.02
C GLU A 39 1.43 9.32 8.45
N LYS A 40 0.16 8.99 8.66
CA LYS A 40 -0.43 8.93 9.99
C LYS A 40 0.26 7.91 10.87
N PHE A 41 0.53 6.74 10.33
CA PHE A 41 1.25 5.69 11.05
C PHE A 41 2.67 6.12 11.40
N SER A 42 3.39 6.72 10.45
CA SER A 42 4.74 7.22 10.67
C SER A 42 4.80 8.28 11.77
N LYS A 43 3.85 9.21 11.79
CA LYS A 43 3.74 10.23 12.85
C LYS A 43 3.40 9.62 14.20
N ALA A 44 2.51 8.64 14.22
CA ALA A 44 2.16 7.92 15.46
C ALA A 44 3.36 7.15 16.00
N GLN A 45 4.15 6.53 15.13
CA GLN A 45 5.37 5.82 15.50
C GLN A 45 6.44 6.76 16.04
N GLU A 46 6.62 7.93 15.43
CA GLU A 46 7.53 8.97 15.95
C GLU A 46 7.13 9.44 17.33
N LYS A 47 5.84 9.70 17.54
CA LYS A 47 5.32 10.10 18.85
C LYS A 47 5.56 9.03 19.89
N TYR A 48 5.28 7.77 19.54
CA TYR A 48 5.52 6.63 20.40
C TYR A 48 7.00 6.52 20.79
N ASN A 49 7.90 6.64 19.82
CA ASN A 49 9.34 6.58 20.05
C ASN A 49 9.81 7.70 20.97
N LYS A 50 9.28 8.92 20.81
CA LYS A 50 9.59 10.06 21.67
C LYS A 50 9.09 9.85 23.09
N GLU A 51 7.91 9.29 23.27
CA GLU A 51 7.37 8.96 24.59
C GLU A 51 8.21 7.90 25.29
N ILE A 52 8.62 6.85 24.57
CA ILE A 52 9.51 5.81 25.11
C ILE A 52 10.85 6.43 25.51
N ALA A 53 11.45 7.26 24.65
CA ALA A 53 12.72 7.92 24.94
C ALA A 53 12.63 8.78 26.19
N LYS A 54 11.55 9.53 26.35
CA LYS A 54 11.31 10.35 27.53
C LYS A 54 11.20 9.50 28.80
N LEU A 55 10.42 8.43 28.77
CA LEU A 55 10.26 7.52 29.91
C LEU A 55 11.60 6.85 30.27
N ALA A 56 12.34 6.40 29.27
CA ALA A 56 13.63 5.76 29.47
C ALA A 56 14.66 6.73 30.07
N LEU A 57 14.72 7.98 29.58
CA LEU A 57 15.62 9.00 30.08
C LEU A 57 15.34 9.38 31.53
N GLU A 58 14.07 9.41 31.94
CA GLU A 58 13.69 9.66 33.33
C GLU A 58 14.23 8.57 34.28
N LYS A 59 14.48 7.37 33.81
CA LYS A 59 14.91 6.21 34.56
C LYS A 59 16.32 5.73 34.24
N ILE A 60 17.09 6.52 33.50
CA ILE A 60 18.40 6.10 33.01
C ILE A 60 19.39 5.79 34.15
N ALA A 61 19.22 6.41 35.32
CA ALA A 61 20.04 6.11 36.46
C ALA A 61 19.90 4.66 36.98
N LYS A 62 18.80 3.98 36.63
CA LYS A 62 18.55 2.57 36.93
C LYS A 62 18.94 1.62 35.81
N ALA A 63 19.50 2.15 34.71
CA ALA A 63 19.84 1.36 33.52
C ALA A 63 20.92 0.32 33.83
N GLU A 64 20.74 -0.86 33.24
CA GLU A 64 21.69 -1.96 33.26
C GLU A 64 22.25 -2.19 31.87
N ASP A 65 23.42 -2.81 31.76
CA ASP A 65 24.02 -3.18 30.47
C ASP A 65 24.17 -1.99 29.49
N LEU A 66 24.51 -0.83 30.02
CA LEU A 66 24.72 0.37 29.23
C LEU A 66 25.94 0.18 28.32
N SER A 67 25.70 0.32 27.00
CA SER A 67 26.76 0.25 26.00
C SER A 67 26.60 1.35 24.96
N ALA A 68 27.72 1.79 24.41
CA ALA A 68 27.74 2.78 23.36
C ALA A 68 28.83 2.45 22.34
N HIS A 69 28.55 2.69 21.06
CA HIS A 69 29.55 2.54 20.02
C HIS A 69 29.30 3.56 18.90
N THR A 70 30.36 3.92 18.21
CA THR A 70 30.29 4.81 17.06
C THR A 70 30.13 3.99 15.81
N ARG A 71 29.06 4.27 15.04
CA ARG A 71 28.86 3.65 13.74
C ARG A 71 29.83 4.27 12.70
N TYR A 72 30.04 3.53 11.60
CA TYR A 72 30.95 3.98 10.54
C TYR A 72 30.55 5.33 9.93
N ASN A 73 29.26 5.72 9.99
CA ASN A 73 28.76 7.01 9.52
C ASN A 73 28.90 8.15 10.54
N GLY A 74 29.56 7.89 11.68
CA GLY A 74 29.75 8.88 12.73
C GLY A 74 28.64 8.94 13.77
N GLN A 75 27.52 8.24 13.57
CA GLN A 75 26.45 8.18 14.55
C GLN A 75 26.87 7.37 15.79
N ILE A 76 26.46 7.84 16.94
CA ILE A 76 26.67 7.13 18.21
C ILE A 76 25.42 6.31 18.55
N SER A 77 25.60 5.01 18.69
CA SER A 77 24.52 4.09 19.10
C SER A 77 24.68 3.79 20.57
N VAL A 78 23.63 4.07 21.36
CA VAL A 78 23.60 3.79 22.79
C VAL A 78 22.48 2.80 23.07
N SER A 79 22.77 1.75 23.84
CA SER A 79 21.77 0.77 24.27
C SER A 79 21.90 0.49 25.76
N PHE A 80 20.78 0.20 26.39
CA PHE A 80 20.72 -0.16 27.80
C PHE A 80 19.41 -0.90 28.08
N ASN A 81 19.36 -1.60 29.20
CA ASN A 81 18.18 -2.29 29.66
C ASN A 81 17.67 -1.64 30.96
N LEU A 82 16.36 -1.56 31.09
CA LEU A 82 15.73 -1.13 32.32
C LEU A 82 15.14 -2.33 33.05
N PRO A 83 15.30 -2.43 34.39
CA PRO A 83 14.69 -3.52 35.15
C PRO A 83 13.17 -3.58 34.96
N ALA A 84 12.60 -4.77 35.06
CA ALA A 84 11.15 -4.96 34.95
C ALA A 84 10.42 -4.07 35.96
N GLY A 85 9.33 -3.44 35.52
CA GLY A 85 8.49 -2.56 36.33
C GLY A 85 9.03 -1.14 36.53
N THR A 86 10.18 -0.80 35.93
CA THR A 86 10.75 0.55 35.98
C THR A 86 9.95 1.57 35.23
N ILE A 87 9.44 1.18 34.04
CA ILE A 87 8.55 1.99 33.22
C ILE A 87 7.40 1.14 32.73
N THR A 88 6.27 1.80 32.40
CA THR A 88 5.14 1.19 31.71
C THR A 88 5.14 1.73 30.28
N LEU A 89 5.25 0.83 29.30
CA LEU A 89 5.25 1.22 27.91
C LEU A 89 3.85 1.70 27.48
N PRO A 90 3.75 2.80 26.74
CA PRO A 90 2.48 3.20 26.13
C PRO A 90 2.07 2.19 25.05
N ASP A 91 0.80 2.27 24.61
CA ASP A 91 0.30 1.41 23.56
C ASP A 91 1.03 1.67 22.25
N GLU A 92 1.56 0.61 21.65
CA GLU A 92 2.26 0.69 20.38
C GLU A 92 1.27 0.96 19.23
N PRO A 93 1.57 1.89 18.32
CA PRO A 93 0.74 2.09 17.13
C PRO A 93 0.64 0.81 16.31
N LYS A 94 -0.58 0.46 15.92
CA LYS A 94 -0.83 -0.72 15.08
C LYS A 94 -0.97 -0.31 13.63
N LYS A 95 -0.28 -1.04 12.77
CA LYS A 95 -0.42 -0.90 11.33
C LYS A 95 -1.59 -1.79 10.89
N ASP A 96 -2.76 -1.18 10.66
CA ASP A 96 -4.00 -1.86 10.29
C ASP A 96 -4.30 -1.75 8.78
N PHE A 97 -3.32 -1.44 7.97
CA PHE A 97 -3.42 -1.31 6.52
C PHE A 97 -2.25 -2.01 5.84
N GLU A 98 -2.45 -2.38 4.57
CA GLU A 98 -1.38 -2.97 3.77
C GLU A 98 -0.40 -1.91 3.29
N SER A 99 0.89 -2.28 3.23
CA SER A 99 1.92 -1.42 2.65
C SER A 99 1.64 -1.18 1.17
N PHE A 100 1.78 0.06 0.73
CA PHE A 100 1.61 0.42 -0.67
C PHE A 100 2.75 -0.18 -1.50
N ASN A 101 2.39 -0.96 -2.51
CA ASN A 101 3.35 -1.51 -3.47
C ASN A 101 3.35 -0.65 -4.73
N GLU A 102 4.34 0.23 -4.84
CA GLU A 102 4.44 1.20 -5.92
C GLU A 102 4.67 0.53 -7.28
N TRP A 103 5.44 -0.55 -7.31
CA TRP A 103 5.70 -1.30 -8.55
C TRP A 103 4.43 -1.95 -9.08
N GLN A 104 3.68 -2.62 -8.21
CA GLN A 104 2.42 -3.27 -8.56
C GLN A 104 1.38 -2.24 -9.04
N TYR A 105 1.29 -1.11 -8.36
CA TYR A 105 0.41 -0.01 -8.75
C TYR A 105 0.74 0.51 -10.14
N LYS A 106 2.01 0.79 -10.40
CA LYS A 106 2.49 1.31 -11.69
C LYS A 106 2.22 0.32 -12.81
N GLU A 107 2.50 -0.96 -12.59
CA GLU A 107 2.22 -2.02 -13.57
C GLU A 107 0.74 -2.08 -13.92
N MET A 108 -0.13 -2.07 -12.92
CA MET A 108 -1.57 -2.13 -13.13
C MET A 108 -2.09 -0.89 -13.86
N VAL A 109 -1.62 0.29 -13.50
CA VAL A 109 -1.98 1.55 -14.18
C VAL A 109 -1.55 1.50 -15.65
N ASP A 110 -0.32 1.09 -15.92
CA ASP A 110 0.20 1.00 -17.29
C ASP A 110 -0.60 0.01 -18.13
N GLU A 111 -0.96 -1.14 -17.58
CA GLU A 111 -1.78 -2.14 -18.27
C GLU A 111 -3.19 -1.62 -18.57
N ILE A 112 -3.83 -0.94 -17.62
CA ILE A 112 -5.16 -0.36 -17.81
C ILE A 112 -5.12 0.76 -18.84
N GLU A 113 -4.17 1.66 -18.77
CA GLU A 113 -4.00 2.74 -19.73
C GLU A 113 -3.75 2.22 -21.15
N ASN A 114 -2.94 1.16 -21.27
CA ASN A 114 -2.67 0.52 -22.54
C ASN A 114 -3.93 -0.14 -23.12
N ALA A 115 -4.71 -0.81 -22.29
CA ALA A 115 -5.98 -1.41 -22.69
C ALA A 115 -6.97 -0.34 -23.19
N ILE A 116 -7.09 0.76 -22.49
CA ILE A 116 -7.94 1.90 -22.89
C ILE A 116 -7.50 2.44 -24.25
N ARG A 117 -6.20 2.64 -24.43
CA ARG A 117 -5.65 3.13 -25.69
C ARG A 117 -5.97 2.22 -26.87
N ILE A 118 -5.77 0.91 -26.68
CA ILE A 118 -6.07 -0.08 -27.72
C ILE A 118 -7.55 -0.08 -28.06
N LEU A 119 -8.43 -0.03 -27.07
CA LEU A 119 -9.87 0.00 -27.28
C LEU A 119 -10.34 1.28 -27.98
N LYS A 120 -9.71 2.41 -27.71
CA LYS A 120 -10.01 3.67 -28.39
C LYS A 120 -9.55 3.69 -29.86
N MET A 121 -8.57 2.88 -30.19
CA MET A 121 -8.05 2.77 -31.55
C MET A 121 -8.85 1.78 -32.41
N THR A 122 -9.69 0.95 -31.82
CA THR A 122 -10.52 0.00 -32.59
C THR A 122 -11.78 0.69 -33.10
N ASP A 123 -12.18 0.32 -34.33
CA ASP A 123 -13.44 0.79 -34.94
C ASP A 123 -14.64 -0.08 -34.52
N GLU A 124 -14.41 -1.14 -33.77
CA GLU A 124 -15.48 -2.06 -33.37
C GLU A 124 -16.33 -1.48 -32.24
N GLU A 125 -17.64 -1.56 -32.39
CA GLU A 125 -18.61 -1.09 -31.41
C GLU A 125 -18.71 -1.99 -30.17
N THR A 126 -18.34 -3.27 -30.35
CA THR A 126 -18.39 -4.27 -29.28
C THR A 126 -17.02 -4.95 -29.09
N VAL A 127 -16.76 -5.37 -27.87
CA VAL A 127 -15.53 -6.09 -27.51
C VAL A 127 -15.74 -7.58 -27.73
N SER A 128 -14.77 -8.26 -28.37
CA SER A 128 -14.79 -9.72 -28.47
C SER A 128 -14.68 -10.37 -27.10
N THR A 129 -15.22 -11.59 -26.97
CA THR A 129 -15.14 -12.36 -25.71
C THR A 129 -13.70 -12.58 -25.28
N SER A 130 -12.79 -12.86 -26.22
CA SER A 130 -11.39 -13.08 -25.87
C SER A 130 -10.71 -11.79 -25.37
N THR A 131 -11.02 -10.65 -25.99
CA THR A 131 -10.50 -9.36 -25.51
C THR A 131 -11.06 -9.01 -24.13
N TYR A 132 -12.37 -9.20 -23.94
CA TYR A 132 -13.00 -8.98 -22.64
C TYR A 132 -12.35 -9.83 -21.54
N ASN A 133 -12.14 -11.11 -21.80
CA ASN A 133 -11.52 -12.01 -20.85
C ASN A 133 -10.09 -11.58 -20.48
N ALA A 134 -9.35 -11.05 -21.45
CA ALA A 134 -8.00 -10.57 -21.21
C ALA A 134 -7.94 -9.36 -20.27
N ILE A 135 -8.96 -8.51 -20.28
CA ILE A 135 -9.01 -7.27 -19.48
C ILE A 135 -9.95 -7.36 -18.27
N ALA A 136 -10.74 -8.41 -18.15
CA ALA A 136 -11.75 -8.55 -17.10
C ALA A 136 -11.15 -8.48 -15.69
N ARG A 137 -9.92 -8.90 -15.51
CA ARG A 137 -9.22 -8.84 -14.20
C ARG A 137 -9.00 -7.41 -13.71
N TYR A 138 -9.07 -6.41 -14.58
CA TYR A 138 -8.92 -5.00 -14.21
C TYR A 138 -10.25 -4.30 -13.96
N LEU A 139 -11.34 -4.97 -14.19
CA LEU A 139 -12.68 -4.43 -13.98
C LEU A 139 -13.20 -4.78 -12.54
#